data_9b08d53063bb079570ed5de9d1d7f646
#
_entry.id   9b08d53063bb079570ed5de9d1d7f646
#
_cell.length_a   1.000
_cell.length_b   1.000
_cell.length_c   1.000
_cell.angle_alpha   90.00
_cell.angle_beta   90.00
_cell.angle_gamma   90.00
#
_symmetry.space_group_name_H-M   'P 1'
#
loop_
_entity.id
_entity.type
_entity.pdbx_description
1 polymer ?
#
loop_
_entity_poly.entity_id
_entity_poly.type
_entity_poly.pdbx_seq_one_letter_code
_entity_poly.pdbx_strand_id
1 'polypeptide(L)'
;FQLADLYPNIGGEKDIQFKLIADKMLQAVKVMGGGETPWSKPNMNYRAWNFKTMMPLAEGVKEPEAAGAFAYILYNAYIKTGDKEYLKGAEWSLEFLQDLNSNPSYELQLPYGTYTAARMNAELGTKYDVEKLVNWSFNRGPLRGWGTIVGKWGSFDVSGLVGEANDNGNDYAFQLNGVQQAAMLVPMVRYEKKFARAIGKWMVNLASATRLFYPGFLPAQLQD
;
A
#
# COMPACT_ATOMS: atom_id res chain seq x y z
N PHE A 1 5.97 1.25 -12.50
CA PHE A 1 7.23 1.73 -11.93
C PHE A 1 8.21 0.60 -11.72
N GLN A 2 7.95 -0.32 -10.79
CA GLN A 2 8.88 -1.39 -10.43
C GLN A 2 9.35 -2.20 -11.62
N LEU A 3 8.45 -2.59 -12.52
CA LEU A 3 8.83 -3.30 -13.75
C LEU A 3 9.71 -2.45 -14.65
N ALA A 4 9.42 -1.15 -14.78
CA ALA A 4 10.23 -0.25 -15.61
C ALA A 4 11.61 0.02 -15.00
N ASP A 5 11.73 0.00 -13.68
CA ASP A 5 13.02 0.14 -12.98
C ASP A 5 13.87 -1.13 -13.10
N LEU A 6 13.22 -2.32 -13.04
CA LEU A 6 13.91 -3.61 -13.21
C LEU A 6 14.22 -3.94 -14.68
N TYR A 7 13.36 -3.50 -15.60
CA TYR A 7 13.45 -3.75 -17.02
C TYR A 7 13.32 -2.44 -17.81
N PRO A 8 14.38 -1.61 -17.90
CA PRO A 8 14.32 -0.28 -18.53
C PRO A 8 13.83 -0.30 -19.99
N ASN A 9 14.04 -1.42 -20.67
CA ASN A 9 13.63 -1.61 -22.07
C ASN A 9 12.21 -2.17 -22.22
N ILE A 10 11.46 -2.33 -21.13
CA ILE A 10 10.07 -2.74 -21.22
C ILE A 10 9.28 -1.67 -21.97
N GLY A 11 8.82 -2.06 -23.12
CA GLY A 11 8.15 -1.38 -24.21
C GLY A 11 7.54 0.01 -24.07
N GLY A 12 7.46 0.64 -25.15
CA GLY A 12 6.54 1.56 -25.78
C GLY A 12 6.14 2.82 -25.00
N GLU A 13 4.86 2.94 -24.79
CA GLU A 13 4.19 4.16 -24.32
C GLU A 13 4.15 4.32 -22.78
N LYS A 14 4.95 3.54 -22.05
CA LYS A 14 4.93 3.51 -20.59
C LYS A 14 5.05 4.90 -19.94
N ASP A 15 5.90 5.77 -20.51
CA ASP A 15 6.13 7.10 -19.95
C ASP A 15 4.94 8.03 -20.20
N ILE A 16 4.29 7.89 -21.36
CA ILE A 16 3.07 8.64 -21.71
C ILE A 16 1.92 8.21 -20.77
N GLN A 17 1.71 6.90 -20.65
CA GLN A 17 0.66 6.35 -19.76
C GLN A 17 0.92 6.74 -18.31
N PHE A 18 2.18 6.65 -17.89
CA PHE A 18 2.59 7.02 -16.55
C PHE A 18 2.30 8.49 -16.25
N LYS A 19 2.69 9.40 -17.16
CA LYS A 19 2.42 10.83 -17.00
C LYS A 19 0.91 11.10 -16.95
N LEU A 20 0.13 10.48 -17.84
CA LEU A 20 -1.32 10.62 -17.85
C LEU A 20 -1.96 10.20 -16.51
N ILE A 21 -1.52 9.08 -15.94
CA ILE A 21 -2.02 8.61 -14.64
C ILE A 21 -1.65 9.59 -13.53
N ALA A 22 -0.39 10.04 -13.49
CA ALA A 22 0.09 10.98 -12.49
C ALA A 22 -0.65 12.33 -12.57
N ASP A 23 -0.85 12.87 -13.78
CA ASP A 23 -1.62 14.10 -14.00
C ASP A 23 -3.06 13.96 -13.49
N LYS A 24 -3.70 12.84 -13.79
CA LYS A 24 -5.08 12.57 -13.34
C LYS A 24 -5.18 12.40 -11.83
N MET A 25 -4.20 11.75 -11.21
CA MET A 25 -4.14 11.61 -9.75
C MET A 25 -3.89 12.96 -9.07
N LEU A 26 -2.97 13.77 -9.60
CA LEU A 26 -2.73 15.11 -9.06
C LEU A 26 -3.99 15.98 -9.17
N GLN A 27 -4.67 15.95 -10.33
CA GLN A 27 -5.94 16.65 -10.51
C GLN A 27 -6.97 16.19 -9.48
N ALA A 28 -7.09 14.88 -9.24
CA ALA A 28 -8.03 14.33 -8.27
C ALA A 28 -7.71 14.80 -6.84
N VAL A 29 -6.44 14.79 -6.43
CA VAL A 29 -6.01 15.28 -5.11
C VAL A 29 -6.39 16.75 -4.92
N LYS A 30 -6.18 17.59 -5.95
CA LYS A 30 -6.59 19.01 -5.92
C LYS A 30 -8.11 19.16 -5.82
N VAL A 31 -8.88 18.39 -6.56
CA VAL A 31 -10.37 18.43 -6.49
C VAL A 31 -10.87 17.95 -5.13
N MET A 32 -10.17 16.99 -4.50
CA MET A 32 -10.48 16.53 -3.14
C MET A 32 -10.13 17.54 -2.04
N GLY A 33 -9.53 18.68 -2.38
CA GLY A 33 -9.23 19.77 -1.45
C GLY A 33 -7.76 20.00 -1.15
N GLY A 34 -6.85 19.28 -1.81
CA GLY A 34 -5.41 19.57 -1.72
C GLY A 34 -5.09 20.95 -2.28
N GLY A 35 -4.49 21.83 -1.49
CA GLY A 35 -4.19 23.20 -1.85
C GLY A 35 -2.93 23.74 -1.19
N GLU A 36 -2.33 24.77 -1.80
CA GLU A 36 -1.07 25.36 -1.34
C GLU A 36 -1.28 26.71 -0.60
N THR A 37 -2.29 27.47 -1.00
CA THR A 37 -2.48 28.81 -0.46
C THR A 37 -3.95 29.06 -0.07
N PRO A 38 -4.32 28.82 1.19
CA PRO A 38 -3.48 28.23 2.25
C PRO A 38 -3.21 26.74 2.02
N TRP A 39 -2.18 26.20 2.68
CA TRP A 39 -1.92 24.77 2.65
C TRP A 39 -3.09 23.99 3.24
N SER A 40 -3.64 23.07 2.48
CA SER A 40 -4.80 22.27 2.88
C SER A 40 -4.67 20.82 2.41
N LYS A 41 -5.08 19.91 3.28
CA LYS A 41 -5.10 18.47 2.98
C LYS A 41 -6.38 18.09 2.24
N PRO A 42 -6.32 17.16 1.28
CA PRO A 42 -7.51 16.62 0.64
C PRO A 42 -8.33 15.77 1.61
N ASN A 43 -9.61 15.65 1.37
CA ASN A 43 -10.40 14.57 1.94
C ASN A 43 -10.41 13.40 0.95
N MET A 44 -9.68 12.33 1.27
CA MET A 44 -9.58 11.13 0.42
C MET A 44 -10.43 9.96 0.96
N ASN A 45 -11.35 10.22 1.87
CA ASN A 45 -12.19 9.19 2.49
C ASN A 45 -13.42 8.87 1.64
N TYR A 46 -13.19 8.27 0.48
CA TYR A 46 -14.20 7.82 -0.47
C TYR A 46 -14.07 6.33 -0.77
N ARG A 47 -15.14 5.72 -1.29
CA ARG A 47 -15.10 4.35 -1.77
C ARG A 47 -14.20 4.21 -3.00
N ALA A 48 -14.32 5.11 -3.94
CA ALA A 48 -13.55 5.14 -5.18
C ALA A 48 -13.59 6.54 -5.80
N TRP A 49 -12.83 6.72 -6.86
CA TRP A 49 -12.73 7.98 -7.60
C TRP A 49 -12.95 7.75 -9.10
N ASN A 50 -13.88 8.49 -9.69
CA ASN A 50 -14.10 8.45 -11.12
C ASN A 50 -13.18 9.45 -11.82
N PHE A 51 -12.11 8.98 -12.44
CA PHE A 51 -11.12 9.82 -13.12
C PHE A 51 -11.63 10.47 -14.43
N LYS A 52 -12.76 10.02 -14.96
CA LYS A 52 -13.37 10.64 -16.13
C LYS A 52 -14.15 11.91 -15.77
N THR A 53 -14.93 11.83 -14.70
CA THR A 53 -15.78 12.93 -14.23
C THR A 53 -15.14 13.75 -13.13
N MET A 54 -14.02 13.28 -12.57
CA MET A 54 -13.36 13.86 -11.37
C MET A 54 -14.31 14.01 -10.18
N MET A 55 -15.11 12.98 -9.93
CA MET A 55 -16.08 12.92 -8.86
C MET A 55 -15.87 11.70 -7.98
N PRO A 56 -16.10 11.83 -6.66
CA PRO A 56 -16.02 10.68 -5.77
C PRO A 56 -17.22 9.75 -5.97
N LEU A 57 -17.00 8.47 -5.70
CA LEU A 57 -18.01 7.47 -5.43
C LEU A 57 -18.08 7.29 -3.91
N ALA A 58 -19.09 7.86 -3.28
CA ALA A 58 -19.19 7.92 -1.82
C ALA A 58 -19.92 6.72 -1.20
N GLU A 59 -20.79 6.07 -1.97
CA GLU A 59 -21.62 4.95 -1.49
C GLU A 59 -20.80 3.66 -1.36
N GLY A 60 -21.00 2.94 -0.26
CA GLY A 60 -20.31 1.69 0.07
C GLY A 60 -19.15 1.87 1.04
N VAL A 61 -18.33 0.84 1.21
CA VAL A 61 -17.18 0.88 2.12
C VAL A 61 -16.15 1.88 1.59
N LYS A 62 -15.70 2.76 2.46
CA LYS A 62 -14.68 3.76 2.13
C LYS A 62 -13.29 3.14 2.23
N GLU A 63 -12.41 3.54 1.32
CA GLU A 63 -11.04 3.03 1.19
C GLU A 63 -10.00 4.16 1.29
N PRO A 64 -9.89 4.82 2.45
CA PRO A 64 -8.97 5.96 2.62
C PRO A 64 -7.50 5.57 2.49
N GLU A 65 -7.15 4.29 2.59
CA GLU A 65 -5.79 3.80 2.34
C GLU A 65 -5.30 4.05 0.89
N ALA A 66 -6.22 4.29 -0.05
CA ALA A 66 -5.90 4.65 -1.42
C ALA A 66 -4.97 5.89 -1.50
N ALA A 67 -5.00 6.75 -0.48
CA ALA A 67 -4.04 7.86 -0.34
C ALA A 67 -2.58 7.38 -0.39
N GLY A 68 -2.29 6.17 0.11
CA GLY A 68 -0.97 5.56 0.01
C GLY A 68 -0.54 5.29 -1.43
N ALA A 69 -1.46 4.77 -2.26
CA ALA A 69 -1.20 4.55 -3.69
C ALA A 69 -1.03 5.87 -4.45
N PHE A 70 -1.84 6.89 -4.13
CA PHE A 70 -1.69 8.24 -4.69
C PHE A 70 -0.32 8.83 -4.36
N ALA A 71 0.08 8.79 -3.09
CA ALA A 71 1.39 9.27 -2.65
C ALA A 71 2.53 8.57 -3.40
N TYR A 72 2.46 7.25 -3.54
CA TYR A 72 3.46 6.46 -4.26
C TYR A 72 3.60 6.88 -5.72
N ILE A 73 2.50 6.99 -6.45
CA ILE A 73 2.53 7.36 -7.87
C ILE A 73 3.01 8.79 -8.05
N LEU A 74 2.52 9.72 -7.25
CA LEU A 74 2.89 11.14 -7.36
C LEU A 74 4.34 11.38 -6.95
N TYR A 75 4.84 10.73 -5.91
CA TYR A 75 6.24 10.85 -5.53
C TYR A 75 7.18 10.30 -6.61
N ASN A 76 6.84 9.14 -7.20
CA ASN A 76 7.60 8.61 -8.33
C ASN A 76 7.52 9.52 -9.58
N ALA A 77 6.40 10.21 -9.80
CA ALA A 77 6.29 11.20 -10.85
C ALA A 77 7.23 12.39 -10.60
N TYR A 78 7.29 12.88 -9.37
CA TYR A 78 8.25 13.90 -8.98
C TYR A 78 9.71 13.45 -9.24
N ILE A 79 10.07 12.26 -8.80
CA ILE A 79 11.43 11.72 -9.01
C ILE A 79 11.79 11.63 -10.50
N LYS A 80 10.84 11.26 -11.35
CA LYS A 80 11.08 11.14 -12.80
C LYS A 80 11.14 12.48 -13.53
N THR A 81 10.36 13.47 -13.11
CA THR A 81 10.14 14.71 -13.85
C THR A 81 10.81 15.94 -13.23
N GLY A 82 11.05 15.91 -11.92
CA GLY A 82 11.44 17.08 -11.13
C GLY A 82 10.31 18.07 -10.86
N ASP A 83 9.08 17.79 -11.34
CA ASP A 83 7.94 18.69 -11.17
C ASP A 83 7.42 18.64 -9.73
N LYS A 84 7.57 19.78 -9.04
CA LYS A 84 7.18 19.96 -7.63
C LYS A 84 5.68 19.85 -7.38
N GLU A 85 4.84 20.00 -8.39
CA GLU A 85 3.39 19.81 -8.22
C GLU A 85 3.07 18.37 -7.83
N TYR A 86 3.77 17.40 -8.41
CA TYR A 86 3.63 16.00 -8.01
C TYR A 86 4.12 15.75 -6.58
N LEU A 87 5.21 16.43 -6.17
CA LEU A 87 5.68 16.34 -4.78
C LEU A 87 4.61 16.82 -3.80
N LYS A 88 4.02 18.01 -4.05
CA LYS A 88 2.91 18.53 -3.22
C LYS A 88 1.75 17.53 -3.15
N GLY A 89 1.37 16.94 -4.29
CA GLY A 89 0.31 15.93 -4.34
C GLY A 89 0.63 14.71 -3.49
N ALA A 90 1.89 14.27 -3.46
CA ALA A 90 2.35 13.17 -2.61
C ALA A 90 2.31 13.55 -1.11
N GLU A 91 2.76 14.75 -0.77
CA GLU A 91 2.72 15.30 0.60
C GLU A 91 1.29 15.38 1.11
N TRP A 92 0.37 15.99 0.37
CA TRP A 92 -1.05 16.07 0.72
C TRP A 92 -1.66 14.69 0.97
N SER A 93 -1.33 13.71 0.13
CA SER A 93 -1.84 12.35 0.25
C SER A 93 -1.31 11.65 1.51
N LEU A 94 -0.02 11.81 1.83
CA LEU A 94 0.57 11.24 3.05
C LEU A 94 0.09 11.96 4.31
N GLU A 95 -0.08 13.28 4.29
CA GLU A 95 -0.64 14.03 5.40
C GLU A 95 -2.06 13.58 5.73
N PHE A 96 -2.90 13.39 4.69
CA PHE A 96 -4.22 12.82 4.90
C PHE A 96 -4.15 11.42 5.54
N LEU A 97 -3.30 10.53 5.00
CA LEU A 97 -3.16 9.16 5.48
C LEU A 97 -2.66 9.13 6.94
N GLN A 98 -1.67 9.97 7.27
CA GLN A 98 -1.08 10.04 8.60
C GLN A 98 -2.05 10.58 9.66
N ASP A 99 -2.95 11.46 9.27
CA ASP A 99 -3.92 12.09 10.19
C ASP A 99 -5.11 11.17 10.54
N LEU A 100 -5.24 10.02 9.89
CA LEU A 100 -6.28 9.07 10.25
C LEU A 100 -6.09 8.57 11.69
N ASN A 101 -7.20 8.46 12.43
CA ASN A 101 -7.20 8.05 13.85
C ASN A 101 -7.26 6.52 14.03
N SER A 102 -7.61 5.78 12.98
CA SER A 102 -7.72 4.33 13.00
C SER A 102 -7.09 3.73 11.75
N ASN A 103 -6.69 2.47 11.86
CA ASN A 103 -6.10 1.72 10.76
C ASN A 103 -7.07 1.68 9.55
N PRO A 104 -6.71 2.27 8.39
CA PRO A 104 -7.57 2.34 7.22
C PRO A 104 -7.49 1.08 6.34
N SER A 105 -6.74 0.08 6.74
CA SER A 105 -6.46 -1.10 5.92
C SER A 105 -7.74 -1.80 5.49
N TYR A 106 -7.98 -1.88 4.21
CA TYR A 106 -9.11 -2.55 3.59
C TYR A 106 -8.66 -3.51 2.48
N GLU A 107 -7.72 -3.07 1.67
CA GLU A 107 -7.05 -3.87 0.63
C GLU A 107 -5.53 -3.81 0.83
N LEU A 108 -4.73 -3.51 -0.19
CA LEU A 108 -3.28 -3.55 -0.13
C LEU A 108 -2.61 -2.23 -0.57
N GLN A 109 -3.28 -1.11 -0.35
CA GLN A 109 -2.78 0.18 -0.80
C GLN A 109 -1.95 0.91 0.26
N LEU A 110 -2.17 0.57 1.53
CA LEU A 110 -1.43 1.13 2.66
C LEU A 110 0.09 0.89 2.60
N PRO A 111 0.61 -0.29 2.24
CA PRO A 111 2.05 -0.52 2.10
C PRO A 111 2.75 0.42 1.11
N TYR A 112 2.08 0.89 0.07
CA TYR A 112 2.62 1.89 -0.87
C TYR A 112 2.87 3.24 -0.17
N GLY A 113 1.93 3.66 0.67
CA GLY A 113 2.08 4.86 1.50
C GLY A 113 3.21 4.70 2.52
N THR A 114 3.31 3.54 3.15
CA THR A 114 4.36 3.21 4.11
C THR A 114 5.75 3.31 3.48
N TYR A 115 5.93 2.70 2.31
CA TYR A 115 7.17 2.80 1.54
C TYR A 115 7.49 4.25 1.17
N THR A 116 6.49 4.99 0.66
CA THR A 116 6.68 6.38 0.22
C THR A 116 7.03 7.29 1.38
N ALA A 117 6.38 7.14 2.53
CA ALA A 117 6.69 7.88 3.75
C ALA A 117 8.13 7.65 4.22
N ALA A 118 8.58 6.39 4.28
CA ALA A 118 9.95 6.06 4.65
C ALA A 118 10.97 6.66 3.68
N ARG A 119 10.67 6.58 2.37
CA ARG A 119 11.53 7.12 1.33
C ARG A 119 11.62 8.65 1.38
N MET A 120 10.50 9.36 1.52
CA MET A 120 10.48 10.81 1.64
C MET A 120 11.19 11.28 2.91
N ASN A 121 11.03 10.57 4.04
CA ASN A 121 11.79 10.88 5.25
C ASN A 121 13.30 10.80 5.01
N ALA A 122 13.78 9.79 4.31
CA ALA A 122 15.19 9.60 4.02
C ALA A 122 15.74 10.56 2.96
N GLU A 123 15.00 10.83 1.91
CA GLU A 123 15.45 11.62 0.75
C GLU A 123 15.23 13.13 0.92
N LEU A 124 14.15 13.53 1.64
CA LEU A 124 13.75 14.93 1.78
C LEU A 124 13.80 15.46 3.22
N GLY A 125 14.04 14.58 4.21
CA GLY A 125 14.05 14.97 5.62
C GLY A 125 12.66 15.23 6.21
N THR A 126 11.58 14.74 5.58
CA THR A 126 10.23 14.78 6.14
C THR A 126 10.16 13.92 7.41
N LYS A 127 9.04 13.99 8.14
CA LYS A 127 8.90 13.31 9.44
C LYS A 127 7.57 12.55 9.53
N TYR A 128 7.23 11.82 8.49
CA TYR A 128 6.06 10.94 8.52
C TYR A 128 6.25 9.81 9.52
N ASP A 129 5.20 9.42 10.23
CA ASP A 129 5.22 8.33 11.19
C ASP A 129 5.20 6.96 10.49
N VAL A 130 6.38 6.53 10.06
CA VAL A 130 6.58 5.24 9.39
C VAL A 130 6.22 4.08 10.31
N GLU A 131 6.44 4.21 11.63
CA GLU A 131 6.11 3.16 12.60
C GLU A 131 4.61 2.91 12.66
N LYS A 132 3.81 3.96 12.72
CA LYS A 132 2.35 3.89 12.64
C LYS A 132 1.90 3.16 11.37
N LEU A 133 2.43 3.56 10.22
CA LEU A 133 2.04 2.99 8.93
C LEU A 133 2.48 1.52 8.76
N VAL A 134 3.67 1.16 9.26
CA VAL A 134 4.14 -0.24 9.31
C VAL A 134 3.21 -1.07 10.19
N ASN A 135 2.93 -0.60 11.41
CA ASN A 135 2.03 -1.30 12.32
C ASN A 135 0.64 -1.51 11.70
N TRP A 136 0.11 -0.51 11.02
CA TRP A 136 -1.16 -0.62 10.32
C TRP A 136 -1.12 -1.60 9.14
N SER A 137 0.01 -1.71 8.45
CA SER A 137 0.16 -2.67 7.34
C SER A 137 0.14 -4.13 7.80
N PHE A 138 0.48 -4.40 9.06
CA PHE A 138 0.47 -5.76 9.62
C PHE A 138 -0.73 -6.04 10.51
N ASN A 139 -1.24 -5.01 11.19
CA ASN A 139 -2.34 -5.16 12.11
C ASN A 139 -3.69 -5.14 11.38
N ARG A 140 -4.65 -5.80 12.01
CA ARG A 140 -6.02 -5.87 11.54
C ARG A 140 -6.67 -4.49 11.48
N GLY A 141 -7.21 -4.14 10.32
CA GLY A 141 -8.02 -2.94 10.14
C GLY A 141 -9.49 -3.18 10.55
N PRO A 142 -10.18 -2.17 11.09
CA PRO A 142 -11.58 -2.32 11.53
C PRO A 142 -12.57 -2.42 10.37
N LEU A 143 -12.18 -2.00 9.15
CA LEU A 143 -13.08 -1.98 8.00
C LEU A 143 -13.36 -3.36 7.42
N ARG A 144 -12.36 -4.25 7.42
CA ARG A 144 -12.48 -5.58 6.82
C ARG A 144 -11.82 -6.68 7.64
N GLY A 145 -11.15 -6.37 8.75
CA GLY A 145 -10.35 -7.36 9.47
C GLY A 145 -9.07 -7.76 8.73
N TRP A 146 -8.65 -6.97 7.74
CA TRP A 146 -7.47 -7.22 6.93
C TRP A 146 -6.19 -7.05 7.73
N GLY A 147 -5.31 -8.04 7.68
CA GLY A 147 -4.06 -8.02 8.43
C GLY A 147 -3.21 -9.24 8.17
N THR A 148 -2.08 -9.32 8.87
CA THR A 148 -1.20 -10.49 8.82
C THR A 148 -1.68 -11.55 9.80
N ILE A 149 -1.84 -12.77 9.30
CA ILE A 149 -2.25 -13.92 10.11
C ILE A 149 -1.05 -14.41 10.92
N VAL A 150 -1.28 -14.69 12.18
CA VAL A 150 -0.33 -15.33 13.08
C VAL A 150 -1.02 -16.52 13.75
N GLY A 151 -0.70 -17.72 13.32
CA GLY A 151 -1.36 -18.90 13.85
C GLY A 151 -1.30 -20.13 12.94
N LYS A 152 -2.20 -21.07 13.20
CA LYS A 152 -2.30 -22.33 12.45
C LYS A 152 -3.73 -22.56 11.96
N TRP A 153 -3.83 -23.11 10.76
CA TRP A 153 -5.04 -23.72 10.23
C TRP A 153 -4.86 -25.25 10.31
N GLY A 154 -5.60 -25.88 11.23
CA GLY A 154 -5.33 -27.26 11.58
C GLY A 154 -3.89 -27.46 12.10
N SER A 155 -3.12 -28.33 11.47
CA SER A 155 -1.71 -28.58 11.79
C SER A 155 -0.72 -27.66 11.06
N PHE A 156 -1.18 -26.87 10.10
CA PHE A 156 -0.32 -26.06 9.22
C PHE A 156 -0.10 -24.68 9.79
N ASP A 157 1.16 -24.23 9.91
CA ASP A 157 1.51 -22.87 10.29
C ASP A 157 1.29 -21.93 9.09
N VAL A 158 0.38 -20.99 9.25
CA VAL A 158 0.00 -19.99 8.24
C VAL A 158 0.51 -18.58 8.60
N SER A 159 1.35 -18.49 9.61
CA SER A 159 1.92 -17.22 10.04
C SER A 159 2.65 -16.50 8.91
N GLY A 160 2.33 -15.23 8.72
CA GLY A 160 2.90 -14.39 7.68
C GLY A 160 2.01 -14.19 6.45
N LEU A 161 0.99 -15.04 6.23
CA LEU A 161 -0.01 -14.79 5.19
C LEU A 161 -0.81 -13.53 5.50
N VAL A 162 -1.29 -12.87 4.45
CA VAL A 162 -2.08 -11.64 4.55
C VAL A 162 -3.48 -11.90 4.02
N GLY A 163 -4.48 -11.56 4.83
CA GLY A 163 -5.87 -11.77 4.49
C GLY A 163 -6.82 -11.25 5.56
N GLU A 164 -8.05 -11.69 5.53
CA GLU A 164 -9.02 -11.40 6.58
C GLU A 164 -8.75 -12.31 7.78
N ALA A 165 -8.12 -11.74 8.80
CA ALA A 165 -7.85 -12.38 10.07
C ALA A 165 -8.93 -11.98 11.07
N ASN A 166 -10.04 -12.69 11.11
CA ASN A 166 -11.14 -12.39 12.01
C ASN A 166 -11.25 -13.42 13.14
N ASP A 167 -11.92 -13.05 14.24
CA ASP A 167 -12.01 -13.89 15.43
C ASP A 167 -13.09 -14.98 15.32
N ASN A 168 -13.79 -15.07 14.20
CA ASN A 168 -14.93 -15.98 14.00
C ASN A 168 -14.56 -17.26 13.27
N GLY A 169 -13.27 -17.54 13.08
CA GLY A 169 -12.80 -18.74 12.39
C GLY A 169 -13.05 -18.77 10.88
N ASN A 170 -13.37 -17.62 10.30
CA ASN A 170 -13.55 -17.46 8.85
C ASN A 170 -12.32 -16.84 8.19
N ASP A 171 -11.16 -17.09 8.77
CA ASP A 171 -9.90 -16.57 8.24
C ASP A 171 -9.66 -17.14 6.85
N TYR A 172 -9.27 -16.26 5.95
CA TYR A 172 -8.75 -16.67 4.65
C TYR A 172 -7.62 -15.72 4.22
N ALA A 173 -6.74 -16.21 3.38
CA ALA A 173 -5.65 -15.41 2.84
C ALA A 173 -5.39 -15.75 1.39
N PHE A 174 -4.87 -14.75 0.68
CA PHE A 174 -4.36 -14.93 -0.67
C PHE A 174 -2.84 -14.84 -0.64
N GLN A 175 -2.17 -15.80 -1.25
CA GLN A 175 -0.73 -15.77 -1.44
C GLN A 175 -0.28 -14.45 -2.07
N LEU A 176 -1.00 -13.99 -3.11
CA LEU A 176 -0.67 -12.78 -3.85
C LEU A 176 -0.64 -11.52 -2.97
N ASN A 177 -1.48 -11.47 -1.94
CA ASN A 177 -1.54 -10.33 -1.04
C ASN A 177 -0.24 -10.17 -0.23
N GLY A 178 0.29 -11.27 0.29
CA GLY A 178 1.59 -11.26 0.97
C GLY A 178 2.73 -10.82 0.05
N VAL A 179 2.73 -11.31 -1.19
CA VAL A 179 3.74 -10.92 -2.20
C VAL A 179 3.62 -9.45 -2.57
N GLN A 180 2.41 -8.93 -2.75
CA GLN A 180 2.17 -7.52 -3.06
C GLN A 180 2.60 -6.61 -1.90
N GLN A 181 2.27 -6.97 -0.67
CA GLN A 181 2.73 -6.24 0.52
C GLN A 181 4.26 -6.27 0.63
N ALA A 182 4.89 -7.43 0.38
CA ALA A 182 6.34 -7.57 0.38
C ALA A 182 7.02 -6.70 -0.67
N ALA A 183 6.41 -6.54 -1.85
CA ALA A 183 6.94 -5.70 -2.91
C ALA A 183 7.16 -4.24 -2.47
N MET A 184 6.43 -3.77 -1.47
CA MET A 184 6.60 -2.43 -0.90
C MET A 184 7.41 -2.43 0.40
N LEU A 185 7.14 -3.35 1.33
CA LEU A 185 7.76 -3.31 2.65
C LEU A 185 9.21 -3.82 2.65
N VAL A 186 9.57 -4.72 1.73
CA VAL A 186 10.98 -5.17 1.63
C VAL A 186 11.90 -4.04 1.16
N PRO A 187 11.66 -3.33 0.05
CA PRO A 187 12.51 -2.19 -0.32
C PRO A 187 12.42 -1.02 0.67
N MET A 188 11.32 -0.88 1.43
CA MET A 188 11.17 0.15 2.47
C MET A 188 12.32 0.12 3.49
N VAL A 189 12.87 -1.05 3.83
CA VAL A 189 13.96 -1.18 4.80
C VAL A 189 15.27 -0.50 4.39
N ARG A 190 15.41 -0.12 3.12
CA ARG A 190 16.55 0.72 2.65
C ARG A 190 16.51 2.11 3.27
N TYR A 191 15.32 2.60 3.53
CA TYR A 191 15.04 3.95 4.02
C TYR A 191 14.80 3.98 5.53
N GLU A 192 14.21 2.90 6.12
CA GLU A 192 13.96 2.79 7.55
C GLU A 192 14.45 1.43 8.08
N LYS A 193 15.73 1.41 8.45
CA LYS A 193 16.47 0.17 8.80
C LYS A 193 16.00 -0.50 10.08
N LYS A 194 15.34 0.23 11.00
CA LYS A 194 14.90 -0.35 12.28
C LYS A 194 13.93 -1.53 12.09
N PHE A 195 13.21 -1.58 10.97
CA PHE A 195 12.28 -2.67 10.68
C PHE A 195 12.89 -3.85 9.90
N ALA A 196 14.17 -3.77 9.49
CA ALA A 196 14.78 -4.76 8.59
C ALA A 196 14.69 -6.20 9.15
N ARG A 197 14.95 -6.38 10.45
CA ARG A 197 14.87 -7.70 11.09
C ARG A 197 13.44 -8.23 11.14
N ALA A 198 12.46 -7.39 11.49
CA ALA A 198 11.05 -7.78 11.57
C ALA A 198 10.50 -8.16 10.20
N ILE A 199 10.79 -7.33 9.19
CA ILE A 199 10.41 -7.59 7.78
C ILE A 199 11.07 -8.88 7.28
N GLY A 200 12.37 -9.08 7.54
CA GLY A 200 13.07 -10.31 7.16
C GLY A 200 12.46 -11.55 7.80
N LYS A 201 12.09 -11.49 9.09
CA LYS A 201 11.40 -12.60 9.77
C LYS A 201 10.03 -12.87 9.15
N TRP A 202 9.26 -11.83 8.90
CA TRP A 202 7.97 -11.97 8.22
C TRP A 202 8.12 -12.61 6.84
N MET A 203 9.12 -12.22 6.04
CA MET A 203 9.39 -12.80 4.71
C MET A 203 9.68 -14.30 4.78
N VAL A 204 10.43 -14.76 5.79
CA VAL A 204 10.69 -16.20 6.00
C VAL A 204 9.39 -16.94 6.33
N ASN A 205 8.56 -16.36 7.19
CA ASN A 205 7.26 -16.95 7.54
C ASN A 205 6.33 -17.00 6.31
N LEU A 206 6.21 -15.88 5.59
CA LEU A 206 5.42 -15.79 4.37
C LEU A 206 5.86 -16.85 3.33
N ALA A 207 7.17 -16.95 3.08
CA ALA A 207 7.70 -17.95 2.14
C ALA A 207 7.42 -19.38 2.59
N SER A 208 7.47 -19.64 3.89
CA SER A 208 7.16 -20.95 4.46
C SER A 208 5.67 -21.31 4.31
N ALA A 209 4.78 -20.38 4.64
CA ALA A 209 3.34 -20.56 4.52
C ALA A 209 2.87 -20.62 3.06
N THR A 210 3.52 -19.88 2.17
CA THR A 210 3.23 -19.87 0.72
C THR A 210 3.29 -21.27 0.09
N ARG A 211 4.10 -22.19 0.63
CA ARG A 211 4.18 -23.58 0.14
C ARG A 211 2.85 -24.32 0.20
N LEU A 212 1.95 -23.93 1.10
CA LEU A 212 0.62 -24.53 1.22
C LEU A 212 -0.23 -24.37 -0.06
N PHE A 213 0.08 -23.38 -0.88
CA PHE A 213 -0.64 -23.12 -2.14
C PHE A 213 -0.06 -23.87 -3.35
N TYR A 214 1.01 -24.65 -3.18
CA TYR A 214 1.56 -25.40 -4.29
C TYR A 214 0.90 -26.79 -4.40
N PRO A 215 0.62 -27.27 -5.62
CA PRO A 215 0.06 -28.60 -5.85
C PRO A 215 0.89 -29.70 -5.16
N GLY A 216 0.20 -30.63 -4.51
CA GLY A 216 0.82 -31.77 -3.85
C GLY A 216 1.50 -31.49 -2.50
N PHE A 217 1.46 -30.23 -2.02
CA PHE A 217 1.99 -29.90 -0.70
C PHE A 217 1.01 -30.27 0.42
N LEU A 218 -0.26 -30.01 0.22
CA LEU A 218 -1.35 -30.44 1.09
C LEU A 218 -1.87 -31.83 0.67
N PRO A 219 -2.45 -32.60 1.61
CA PRO A 219 -3.22 -33.82 1.25
C PRO A 219 -4.32 -33.48 0.24
N ALA A 220 -4.59 -34.43 -0.68
CA ALA A 220 -5.52 -34.21 -1.80
C ALA A 220 -6.92 -33.69 -1.37
N GLN A 221 -7.42 -34.15 -0.21
CA GLN A 221 -8.71 -33.71 0.35
C GLN A 221 -8.73 -32.26 0.85
N LEU A 222 -7.59 -31.59 0.90
CA LEU A 222 -7.44 -30.18 1.28
C LEU A 222 -7.00 -29.30 0.11
N GLN A 223 -7.02 -29.84 -1.11
CA GLN A 223 -6.73 -29.08 -2.34
C GLN A 223 -8.02 -28.94 -3.15
N ASP A 224 -8.29 -27.73 -3.65
CA ASP A 224 -9.40 -27.45 -4.57
C ASP A 224 -9.02 -27.80 -6.01
#